data_082a44312863839912ffd471427ecb61
#
_entry.id   082a44312863839912ffd471427ecb61
#
_cell.length_a   1.000
_cell.length_b   1.000
_cell.length_c   1.000
_cell.angle_alpha   90.00
_cell.angle_beta   90.00
_cell.angle_gamma   90.00
#
_symmetry.space_group_name_H-M   'P 1'
#
loop_
_entity.id
_entity.type
_entity.pdbx_description
1 polymer ?
#
loop_
_entity_poly.entity_id
_entity_poly.type
_entity_poly.pdbx_seq_one_letter_code
_entity_poly.pdbx_strand_id
1 'polypeptide(L)' 'MDEILRRRLRAELLEVGFLNQCCLDLMESMEAEFSLTEDQQECFEQLSRFLREGIGKLTALSERVADGDIVVLC' A
#
# COMPACT_ATOMS: atom_id res chain seq x y z
N MET A 1 -26.07 2.44 -1.94
CA MET A 1 -24.89 1.98 -2.68
C MET A 1 -24.95 0.48 -2.87
N ASP A 2 -24.50 0.02 -3.99
CA ASP A 2 -24.45 -1.40 -4.31
C ASP A 2 -23.40 -2.10 -3.45
N GLU A 3 -23.78 -3.14 -2.72
CA GLU A 3 -22.89 -3.93 -1.88
C GLU A 3 -21.80 -4.64 -2.68
N ILE A 4 -22.12 -5.05 -3.91
CA ILE A 4 -21.16 -5.70 -4.80
C ILE A 4 -20.04 -4.73 -5.16
N LEU A 5 -20.37 -3.48 -5.47
CA LEU A 5 -19.38 -2.44 -5.79
C LEU A 5 -18.52 -2.12 -4.57
N ARG A 6 -19.11 -2.09 -3.38
CA ARG A 6 -18.38 -1.84 -2.14
C ARG A 6 -17.35 -2.94 -1.88
N ARG A 7 -17.74 -4.20 -1.99
CA ARG A 7 -16.85 -5.34 -1.81
C ARG A 7 -15.72 -5.33 -2.82
N ARG A 8 -16.04 -5.00 -4.07
CA ARG A 8 -15.08 -4.92 -5.15
C ARG A 8 -14.05 -3.82 -4.89
N LEU A 9 -14.49 -2.64 -4.51
CA LEU A 9 -13.60 -1.53 -4.20
C LEU A 9 -12.68 -1.88 -3.03
N ARG A 10 -13.23 -2.47 -1.98
CA ARG A 10 -12.44 -2.91 -0.83
C ARG A 10 -11.37 -3.94 -1.24
N ALA A 11 -11.75 -4.91 -2.06
CA ALA A 11 -10.83 -5.94 -2.54
C ALA A 11 -9.70 -5.33 -3.37
N GLU A 12 -10.01 -4.37 -4.24
CA GLU A 12 -9.01 -3.68 -5.05
C GLU A 12 -8.04 -2.87 -4.19
N LEU A 13 -8.55 -2.18 -3.16
CA LEU A 13 -7.71 -1.41 -2.24
C LEU A 13 -6.76 -2.32 -1.46
N LEU A 14 -7.25 -3.47 -0.99
CA LEU A 14 -6.42 -4.44 -0.28
C LEU A 14 -5.36 -5.06 -1.20
N GLU A 15 -5.71 -5.29 -2.46
CA GLU A 15 -4.76 -5.78 -3.46
C GLU A 15 -3.63 -4.79 -3.71
N VAL A 16 -3.94 -3.52 -3.86
CA VAL A 16 -2.92 -2.47 -4.04
C VAL A 16 -2.03 -2.40 -2.80
N GLY A 17 -2.60 -2.48 -1.62
CA GLY A 17 -1.83 -2.53 -0.37
C GLY A 17 -0.90 -3.73 -0.31
N PHE A 18 -1.37 -4.88 -0.73
CA PHE A 18 -0.56 -6.10 -0.81
C PHE A 18 0.60 -5.94 -1.78
N LEU A 19 0.36 -5.38 -2.97
CA LEU A 19 1.40 -5.14 -3.96
C LEU A 19 2.45 -4.17 -3.43
N ASN A 20 2.03 -3.12 -2.73
CA ASN A 20 2.95 -2.19 -2.09
C ASN A 20 3.81 -2.88 -1.03
N GLN A 21 3.21 -3.79 -0.26
CA GLN A 21 3.96 -4.57 0.73
C GLN A 21 5.00 -5.48 0.05
N CYS A 22 4.65 -6.09 -1.07
CA CYS A 22 5.60 -6.90 -1.84
C CYS A 22 6.77 -6.06 -2.34
N CYS A 23 6.51 -4.84 -2.81
CA CYS A 23 7.57 -3.91 -3.22
C CYS A 23 8.48 -3.55 -2.05
N LEU A 24 7.91 -3.29 -0.90
CA LEU A 24 8.67 -2.97 0.31
C LEU A 24 9.57 -4.14 0.73
N ASP A 25 9.03 -5.36 0.72
CA ASP A 25 9.78 -6.56 1.06
C ASP A 25 10.94 -6.80 0.09
N LEU A 26 10.70 -6.56 -1.21
CA LEU A 26 11.72 -6.68 -2.23
C LEU A 26 12.84 -5.66 -2.01
N MET A 27 12.50 -4.42 -1.68
CA MET A 27 13.48 -3.38 -1.40
C MET A 27 14.33 -3.72 -0.18
N GLU A 28 13.72 -4.25 0.87
CA GLU A 28 14.43 -4.69 2.07
C GLU A 28 15.39 -5.84 1.74
N SER A 29 14.98 -6.78 0.89
CA SER A 29 15.85 -7.87 0.41
C SER A 29 17.03 -7.34 -0.38
N MET A 30 16.81 -6.34 -1.23
CA MET A 30 17.87 -5.71 -2.01
C MET A 30 18.88 -5.02 -1.11
N GLU A 31 18.43 -4.31 -0.09
CA GLU A 31 19.32 -3.68 0.89
C GLU A 31 20.21 -4.71 1.61
N ALA A 32 19.65 -5.89 1.90
CA ALA A 32 20.38 -6.95 2.58
C ALA A 32 21.40 -7.65 1.68
N GLU A 33 21.11 -7.77 0.38
CA GLU A 33 21.93 -8.54 -0.57
C GLU A 33 22.96 -7.71 -1.29
N PHE A 34 22.71 -6.43 -1.50
CA PHE A 34 23.57 -5.56 -2.29
C PHE A 34 24.23 -4.50 -1.44
N SER A 35 25.46 -4.18 -1.79
CA SER A 35 26.18 -3.07 -1.18
C SER A 35 25.74 -1.76 -1.84
N LEU A 36 24.95 -0.98 -1.13
CA LEU A 36 24.41 0.27 -1.63
C LEU A 36 25.32 1.45 -1.25
N THR A 37 25.39 2.44 -2.13
CA THR A 37 26.02 3.71 -1.80
C THR A 37 25.15 4.44 -0.78
N GLU A 38 25.72 5.45 -0.13
CA GLU A 38 25.00 6.28 0.85
C GLU A 38 23.76 6.94 0.23
N ASP A 39 23.90 7.47 -1.00
CA ASP A 39 22.79 8.10 -1.72
C ASP A 39 21.70 7.10 -2.08
N GLN A 40 22.08 5.89 -2.49
CA GLN A 40 21.13 4.83 -2.80
C GLN A 40 20.38 4.37 -1.55
N GLN A 41 21.09 4.25 -0.44
CA GLN A 41 20.50 3.88 0.85
C GLN A 41 19.45 4.92 1.30
N GLU A 42 19.79 6.19 1.19
CA GLU A 42 18.87 7.28 1.52
C GLU A 42 17.62 7.25 0.64
N CYS A 43 17.80 7.01 -0.66
CA CYS A 43 16.69 6.89 -1.60
C CYS A 43 15.77 5.73 -1.22
N PHE A 44 16.34 4.57 -0.88
CA PHE A 44 15.57 3.40 -0.46
C PHE A 44 14.80 3.64 0.84
N GLU A 45 15.42 4.33 1.78
CA GLU A 45 14.76 4.69 3.04
C GLU A 45 13.55 5.59 2.81
N GLN A 46 13.67 6.58 1.93
CA GLN A 46 12.57 7.47 1.58
C GLN A 46 11.44 6.72 0.88
N LEU A 47 11.76 5.87 -0.08
CA LEU A 47 10.77 5.06 -0.78
C LEU A 47 10.06 4.09 0.17
N SER A 48 10.80 3.46 1.06
CA SER A 48 10.23 2.56 2.07
C SER A 48 9.24 3.28 2.96
N ARG A 49 9.55 4.51 3.36
CA ARG A 49 8.66 5.35 4.16
C ARG A 49 7.37 5.66 3.42
N PHE A 50 7.46 6.06 2.15
CA PHE A 50 6.28 6.33 1.33
C PHE A 50 5.42 5.09 1.16
N LEU A 51 6.02 3.93 0.92
CA LEU A 51 5.29 2.68 0.78
C LEU A 51 4.55 2.30 2.06
N ARG A 52 5.20 2.44 3.21
CA ARG A 52 4.56 2.17 4.51
C ARG A 52 3.38 3.09 4.78
N GLU A 53 3.54 4.38 4.51
CA GLU A 53 2.45 5.34 4.64
C GLU A 53 1.30 4.99 3.69
N GLY A 54 1.62 4.66 2.46
CA GLY A 54 0.62 4.27 1.46
C GLY A 54 -0.17 3.04 1.89
N ILE A 55 0.51 2.01 2.41
CA ILE A 55 -0.13 0.80 2.91
C ILE A 55 -1.09 1.14 4.06
N GLY A 56 -0.65 1.97 5.01
CA GLY A 56 -1.49 2.39 6.13
C GLY A 56 -2.73 3.14 5.68
N LYS A 57 -2.57 4.05 4.72
CA LYS A 57 -3.70 4.82 4.16
C LYS A 57 -4.66 3.94 3.38
N LEU A 58 -4.15 2.99 2.60
CA LEU A 58 -4.99 2.05 1.86
C LEU A 58 -5.78 1.15 2.79
N THR A 59 -5.16 0.69 3.86
CA THR A 59 -5.82 -0.13 4.87
C THR A 59 -6.95 0.65 5.53
N ALA A 60 -6.67 1.89 5.97
CA ALA A 60 -7.67 2.75 6.58
C ALA A 60 -8.83 3.05 5.62
N LEU A 61 -8.50 3.32 4.34
CA LEU A 61 -9.52 3.58 3.33
C LEU A 61 -10.39 2.36 3.08
N SER A 62 -9.80 1.15 3.02
CA SER A 62 -10.57 -0.08 2.82
C SER A 62 -11.52 -0.35 3.98
N GLU A 63 -11.12 -0.03 5.20
CA GLU A 63 -11.98 -0.14 6.39
C GLU A 63 -13.14 0.84 6.33
N ARG A 64 -12.90 2.06 5.89
CA ARG A 64 -13.94 3.07 5.74
C ARG A 64 -14.95 2.67 4.66
N VAL A 65 -14.50 2.05 3.58
CA VAL A 65 -15.41 1.51 2.56
C VAL A 65 -16.26 0.38 3.15
N ALA A 66 -15.65 -0.52 3.92
CA ALA A 66 -16.37 -1.62 4.56
C ALA A 66 -17.42 -1.12 5.55
N ASP A 67 -17.11 -0.04 6.29
CA ASP A 67 -18.01 0.56 7.27
C ASP A 67 -19.11 1.42 6.64
N GLY A 68 -19.03 1.68 5.34
CA GLY A 68 -20.00 2.49 4.63
C GLY A 68 -19.79 3.99 4.74
N ASP A 69 -18.66 4.44 5.29
CA ASP A 69 -18.32 5.87 5.39
C ASP A 69 -18.06 6.51 4.03
N ILE A 70 -17.68 5.68 3.06
CA ILE A 70 -17.40 6.15 1.71
C ILE A 70 -18.51 5.62 0.80
N VAL A 71 -19.17 6.54 0.11
CA VAL A 71 -20.24 6.23 -0.82
C VAL A 71 -19.68 6.27 -2.23
N VAL A 72 -19.82 5.16 -2.95
CA VAL A 72 -19.44 5.11 -4.35
C VAL A 72 -20.61 5.66 -5.17
N LEU A 73 -20.35 6.76 -5.86
CA LEU A 73 -21.33 7.35 -6.76
C LEU A 73 -21.19 6.69 -8.14
N CYS A 74 -22.27 6.07 -8.57
CA CYS A 74 -22.35 5.43 -9.89
C CYS A 74 -23.08 6.31 -10.87
#